data_3da69260e34fd6f2a0d74aae94c7bd9a
#
_entry.id   3da69260e34fd6f2a0d74aae94c7bd9a
#
_cell.length_a   1.000
_cell.length_b   1.000
_cell.length_c   1.000
_cell.angle_alpha   90.00
_cell.angle_beta   90.00
_cell.angle_gamma   90.00
#
_symmetry.space_group_name_H-M   'P 1'
#
loop_
_entity.id
_entity.type
_entity.pdbx_description
1 polymer ?
#
loop_
_entity_poly.entity_id
_entity_poly.type
_entity_poly.pdbx_seq_one_letter_code
_entity_poly.pdbx_strand_id
1 'polypeptide(L)'
;MLFIGIGAEPVADKQALLDFLHNMNHSAHINWSKSSSICKKWTRVTCNTEKSRVISLQLQSVGLNGSIPSNTLSRLTALQNLNLASNSITGFFPSDFYKLRNLTSLFLQFNKFSGPLPLDFSVWNNLTVVDFSNNGFNGSIPLSVSKLTHLTSLILANNTLSGEIPDINIPSLKDLNLENNNLSGVVPKTLHRFPKLSFSGNNLTFVDVYPPNSHKKRKKTKGLKEQALLGIIIGGCVLGILTIAVFWIVCCYKKHGEAGQLVKSQKNKEVFSDKKESSESLERNKIVFFEDCNYVFDLEDLLRASAEVLGKGTFGTVYKAALEEATTVAVKRLKEVTVGKREFEQQMEMVGAIRHENVAALRAYYYSKEEKLMVYDFYEQGSVSAMLHGKRGADRIPLDWETRLRIAIGVARGIAHIHAQEEGKLVHGNIKASNIFLNSKGYGSISDIGLATMIISPTSPRATGYLAPEVTETRKATPAADVYSFGVLLLELLTGKSPLHVGEEVVHLVRWVNSVVREEWTSEVFDLELLRYPNIEEEMVEMLQIGMACVVRMQDQRPKMDEVLRMVEDIHRGTSGNRLSTESRSDGSTPITPHVIETPISLPH
;
A
#
# COMPACT_ATOMS: atom_id res chain seq x y z
N MET A 1 -31.22 -16.16 47.58
CA MET A 1 -30.54 -17.12 46.65
C MET A 1 -30.61 -16.59 45.25
N LEU A 2 -29.56 -15.96 44.75
CA LEU A 2 -29.46 -15.55 43.36
C LEU A 2 -29.12 -16.81 42.55
N PHE A 3 -30.06 -17.29 41.74
CA PHE A 3 -29.76 -18.25 40.68
C PHE A 3 -28.95 -17.52 39.62
N ILE A 4 -27.61 -17.68 39.65
CA ILE A 4 -26.76 -17.38 38.51
C ILE A 4 -27.11 -18.45 37.47
N GLY A 5 -27.93 -18.08 36.48
CA GLY A 5 -28.25 -18.93 35.36
C GLY A 5 -26.96 -19.31 34.63
N ILE A 6 -26.49 -20.53 34.82
CA ILE A 6 -25.45 -21.14 33.99
C ILE A 6 -26.10 -21.27 32.60
N GLY A 7 -25.80 -20.35 31.67
CA GLY A 7 -26.28 -20.40 30.30
C GLY A 7 -25.99 -21.76 29.71
N ALA A 8 -27.01 -22.47 29.23
CA ALA A 8 -26.88 -23.76 28.61
C ALA A 8 -26.00 -23.63 27.35
N GLU A 9 -24.99 -24.48 27.20
CA GLU A 9 -24.14 -24.54 26.01
C GLU A 9 -25.01 -24.66 24.73
N PRO A 10 -24.73 -23.93 23.63
CA PRO A 10 -25.52 -23.99 22.40
C PRO A 10 -25.31 -25.28 21.64
N VAL A 11 -25.92 -26.36 22.10
CA VAL A 11 -25.76 -27.72 21.57
C VAL A 11 -26.12 -27.80 20.09
N ALA A 12 -27.20 -27.13 19.69
CA ALA A 12 -27.65 -27.13 18.29
C ALA A 12 -26.64 -26.41 17.36
N ASP A 13 -26.10 -25.27 17.80
CA ASP A 13 -25.08 -24.53 17.04
C ASP A 13 -23.77 -25.32 16.99
N LYS A 14 -23.40 -26.00 18.09
CA LYS A 14 -22.22 -26.85 18.16
C LYS A 14 -22.34 -28.00 17.17
N GLN A 15 -23.48 -28.72 17.12
CA GLN A 15 -23.70 -29.81 16.18
C GLN A 15 -23.66 -29.28 14.73
N ALA A 16 -24.25 -28.14 14.45
CA ALA A 16 -24.21 -27.52 13.12
C ALA A 16 -22.78 -27.27 12.61
N LEU A 17 -21.91 -26.78 13.48
CA LEU A 17 -20.51 -26.52 13.16
C LEU A 17 -19.67 -27.80 13.02
N LEU A 18 -19.95 -28.83 13.83
CA LEU A 18 -19.32 -30.15 13.67
C LEU A 18 -19.75 -30.84 12.36
N ASP A 19 -21.03 -30.73 12.00
CA ASP A 19 -21.55 -31.24 10.73
C ASP A 19 -20.93 -30.53 9.54
N PHE A 20 -20.77 -29.20 9.65
CA PHE A 20 -20.07 -28.36 8.64
C PHE A 20 -18.62 -28.83 8.46
N LEU A 21 -17.86 -28.94 9.56
CA LEU A 21 -16.46 -29.31 9.51
C LEU A 21 -16.23 -30.73 9.00
N HIS A 22 -17.12 -31.66 9.35
CA HIS A 22 -17.07 -33.07 8.91
C HIS A 22 -17.27 -33.20 7.38
N ASN A 23 -18.11 -32.37 6.81
CA ASN A 23 -18.48 -32.40 5.39
C ASN A 23 -17.71 -31.38 4.52
N MET A 24 -16.74 -30.66 5.10
CA MET A 24 -15.95 -29.65 4.41
C MET A 24 -14.46 -29.96 4.53
N ASN A 25 -13.77 -30.10 3.41
CA ASN A 25 -12.33 -30.29 3.42
C ASN A 25 -11.66 -29.00 3.94
N HIS A 26 -10.66 -29.15 4.81
CA HIS A 26 -9.88 -28.02 5.36
C HIS A 26 -8.44 -28.46 5.62
N SER A 27 -7.48 -27.52 5.48
CA SER A 27 -6.06 -27.80 5.69
C SER A 27 -5.54 -27.35 7.05
N ALA A 28 -6.14 -26.31 7.65
CA ALA A 28 -5.73 -25.81 8.96
C ALA A 28 -6.28 -26.67 10.09
N HIS A 29 -5.49 -26.81 11.16
CA HIS A 29 -5.97 -27.47 12.38
C HIS A 29 -7.03 -26.60 13.08
N ILE A 30 -8.25 -27.14 13.18
CA ILE A 30 -9.38 -26.53 13.87
C ILE A 30 -9.66 -27.33 15.14
N ASN A 31 -9.57 -26.70 16.32
CA ASN A 31 -9.64 -27.37 17.62
C ASN A 31 -11.07 -27.72 18.08
N TRP A 32 -12.00 -27.87 17.16
CA TRP A 32 -13.40 -28.18 17.47
C TRP A 32 -13.58 -29.67 17.78
N SER A 33 -14.09 -30.00 18.96
CA SER A 33 -14.36 -31.36 19.36
C SER A 33 -15.68 -31.51 20.10
N LYS A 34 -16.31 -32.69 20.04
CA LYS A 34 -17.55 -32.99 20.74
C LYS A 34 -17.42 -32.83 22.27
N SER A 35 -16.24 -33.10 22.83
CA SER A 35 -15.96 -33.05 24.26
C SER A 35 -15.64 -31.68 24.80
N SER A 36 -15.30 -30.70 23.96
CA SER A 36 -14.91 -29.36 24.41
C SER A 36 -16.06 -28.35 24.28
N SER A 37 -16.08 -27.35 25.19
CA SER A 37 -17.08 -26.29 25.18
C SER A 37 -16.87 -25.34 24.00
N ILE A 38 -17.90 -25.11 23.19
CA ILE A 38 -17.89 -24.25 22.00
C ILE A 38 -17.55 -22.80 22.36
N CYS A 39 -18.17 -22.24 23.39
CA CYS A 39 -18.01 -20.82 23.74
C CYS A 39 -16.78 -20.53 24.61
N LYS A 40 -16.04 -21.54 25.09
CA LYS A 40 -14.88 -21.36 25.96
C LYS A 40 -13.57 -21.84 25.32
N LYS A 41 -13.61 -22.88 24.50
CA LYS A 41 -12.41 -23.57 24.00
C LYS A 41 -12.26 -23.55 22.49
N TRP A 42 -13.35 -23.39 21.72
CA TRP A 42 -13.26 -23.35 20.27
C TRP A 42 -12.70 -22.03 19.79
N THR A 43 -11.65 -22.10 19.01
CA THR A 43 -11.11 -20.93 18.32
C THR A 43 -12.02 -20.54 17.17
N ARG A 44 -12.00 -19.26 16.78
CA ARG A 44 -12.73 -18.70 15.63
C ARG A 44 -14.26 -18.67 15.78
N VAL A 45 -14.79 -19.01 16.96
CA VAL A 45 -16.21 -18.97 17.31
C VAL A 45 -16.41 -17.98 18.46
N THR A 46 -17.38 -17.09 18.33
CA THR A 46 -17.80 -16.18 19.40
C THR A 46 -19.27 -16.38 19.68
N CYS A 47 -19.59 -16.58 20.97
CA CYS A 47 -20.97 -16.69 21.44
C CYS A 47 -21.48 -15.35 21.99
N ASN A 48 -22.81 -15.24 22.11
CA ASN A 48 -23.44 -14.12 22.82
C ASN A 48 -23.05 -14.07 24.31
N THR A 49 -23.41 -13.00 24.99
CA THR A 49 -23.08 -12.76 26.44
C THR A 49 -23.56 -13.89 27.35
N GLU A 50 -24.71 -14.50 27.03
CA GLU A 50 -25.31 -15.60 27.77
C GLU A 50 -24.71 -16.95 27.41
N LYS A 51 -23.80 -17.02 26.42
CA LYS A 51 -23.18 -18.23 25.89
C LYS A 51 -24.18 -19.27 25.38
N SER A 52 -25.35 -18.84 24.98
CA SER A 52 -26.48 -19.68 24.54
C SER A 52 -26.55 -19.83 23.02
N ARG A 53 -25.91 -18.94 22.23
CA ARG A 53 -25.90 -18.95 20.77
C ARG A 53 -24.57 -18.46 20.19
N VAL A 54 -24.19 -18.98 19.04
CA VAL A 54 -23.07 -18.49 18.24
C VAL A 54 -23.50 -17.25 17.46
N ILE A 55 -22.75 -16.15 17.62
CA ILE A 55 -22.99 -14.88 16.93
C ILE A 55 -21.91 -14.49 15.94
N SER A 56 -20.69 -15.05 16.03
CA SER A 56 -19.63 -14.78 15.07
C SER A 56 -18.82 -16.03 14.75
N LEU A 57 -18.53 -16.20 13.45
CA LEU A 57 -17.73 -17.30 12.91
C LEU A 57 -16.67 -16.74 11.97
N GLN A 58 -15.40 -16.93 12.34
CA GLN A 58 -14.23 -16.39 11.65
C GLN A 58 -13.38 -17.52 11.05
N LEU A 59 -13.72 -17.97 9.85
CA LEU A 59 -13.04 -19.07 9.15
C LEU A 59 -12.22 -18.59 7.95
N GLN A 60 -11.69 -17.36 8.00
CA GLN A 60 -10.78 -16.88 6.96
C GLN A 60 -9.47 -17.67 6.95
N SER A 61 -8.97 -17.98 5.76
CA SER A 61 -7.66 -18.61 5.52
C SER A 61 -7.42 -19.93 6.27
N VAL A 62 -8.46 -20.77 6.38
CA VAL A 62 -8.34 -22.09 7.02
C VAL A 62 -8.27 -23.25 6.00
N GLY A 63 -8.16 -22.91 4.71
CA GLY A 63 -8.03 -23.88 3.63
C GLY A 63 -9.31 -24.68 3.37
N LEU A 64 -10.50 -24.07 3.59
CA LEU A 64 -11.77 -24.68 3.22
C LEU A 64 -11.82 -24.90 1.71
N ASN A 65 -12.15 -26.11 1.29
CA ASN A 65 -12.21 -26.49 -0.11
C ASN A 65 -13.49 -27.29 -0.41
N GLY A 66 -14.13 -26.99 -1.54
CA GLY A 66 -15.40 -27.58 -1.95
C GLY A 66 -16.59 -26.66 -1.72
N SER A 67 -17.80 -27.14 -1.98
CA SER A 67 -19.03 -26.39 -1.77
C SER A 67 -19.48 -26.43 -0.31
N ILE A 68 -20.09 -25.34 0.16
CA ILE A 68 -20.67 -25.29 1.52
C ILE A 68 -21.79 -26.31 1.63
N PRO A 69 -21.71 -27.27 2.57
CA PRO A 69 -22.74 -28.28 2.75
C PRO A 69 -24.04 -27.63 3.20
N SER A 70 -25.15 -27.99 2.55
CA SER A 70 -26.47 -27.49 2.91
C SER A 70 -26.88 -27.92 4.31
N ASN A 71 -27.74 -27.14 4.96
CA ASN A 71 -28.27 -27.40 6.31
C ASN A 71 -27.18 -27.59 7.39
N THR A 72 -26.05 -26.87 7.23
CA THR A 72 -24.97 -26.80 8.24
C THR A 72 -24.90 -25.39 8.81
N LEU A 73 -24.16 -24.47 8.19
CA LEU A 73 -24.03 -23.07 8.66
C LEU A 73 -25.38 -22.35 8.77
N SER A 74 -26.33 -22.68 7.92
CA SER A 74 -27.69 -22.08 7.91
C SER A 74 -28.49 -22.34 9.19
N ARG A 75 -28.08 -23.31 10.04
CA ARG A 75 -28.69 -23.58 11.36
C ARG A 75 -28.27 -22.56 12.43
N LEU A 76 -27.21 -21.78 12.19
CA LEU A 76 -26.71 -20.76 13.11
C LEU A 76 -27.57 -19.49 13.04
N THR A 77 -28.84 -19.58 13.34
CA THR A 77 -29.82 -18.50 13.09
C THR A 77 -29.58 -17.21 13.90
N ALA A 78 -28.73 -17.25 14.94
CA ALA A 78 -28.32 -16.06 15.69
C ALA A 78 -27.03 -15.42 15.15
N LEU A 79 -26.44 -15.96 14.07
CA LEU A 79 -25.17 -15.51 13.52
C LEU A 79 -25.31 -14.07 13.00
N GLN A 80 -24.40 -13.20 13.43
CA GLN A 80 -24.28 -11.80 13.05
C GLN A 80 -23.09 -11.60 12.10
N ASN A 81 -21.96 -12.25 12.37
CA ASN A 81 -20.75 -12.11 11.57
C ASN A 81 -20.31 -13.46 11.00
N LEU A 82 -20.28 -13.57 9.68
CA LEU A 82 -19.76 -14.72 8.96
C LEU A 82 -18.59 -14.29 8.07
N ASN A 83 -17.42 -14.84 8.36
CA ASN A 83 -16.24 -14.62 7.55
C ASN A 83 -15.66 -15.96 7.05
N LEU A 84 -15.78 -16.16 5.75
CA LEU A 84 -15.25 -17.31 5.01
C LEU A 84 -14.18 -16.89 3.99
N ALA A 85 -13.67 -15.67 4.10
CA ALA A 85 -12.74 -15.08 3.15
C ALA A 85 -11.46 -15.90 2.97
N SER A 86 -10.85 -15.78 1.79
CA SER A 86 -9.52 -16.33 1.50
C SER A 86 -9.43 -17.85 1.73
N ASN A 87 -10.37 -18.57 1.12
CA ASN A 87 -10.41 -20.02 1.08
C ASN A 87 -10.49 -20.50 -0.38
N SER A 88 -10.72 -21.79 -0.59
CA SER A 88 -10.96 -22.38 -1.92
C SER A 88 -12.41 -22.89 -2.06
N ILE A 89 -13.36 -22.16 -1.47
CA ILE A 89 -14.79 -22.55 -1.50
C ILE A 89 -15.33 -22.39 -2.91
N THR A 90 -15.99 -23.42 -3.42
CA THR A 90 -16.56 -23.50 -4.76
C THR A 90 -18.08 -23.59 -4.73
N GLY A 91 -18.71 -23.59 -5.90
CA GLY A 91 -20.15 -23.74 -6.06
C GLY A 91 -20.92 -22.42 -5.94
N PHE A 92 -22.24 -22.55 -5.86
CA PHE A 92 -23.14 -21.40 -5.80
C PHE A 92 -23.23 -20.83 -4.38
N PHE A 93 -23.69 -19.58 -4.29
CA PHE A 93 -24.10 -19.03 -3.01
C PHE A 93 -25.16 -19.93 -2.36
N PRO A 94 -24.97 -20.36 -1.06
CA PRO A 94 -25.87 -21.32 -0.44
C PRO A 94 -27.29 -20.77 -0.34
N SER A 95 -28.24 -21.42 -0.98
CA SER A 95 -29.63 -20.98 -1.01
C SER A 95 -30.31 -20.98 0.37
N ASP A 96 -29.81 -21.79 1.31
CA ASP A 96 -30.33 -21.88 2.66
C ASP A 96 -29.81 -20.81 3.62
N PHE A 97 -28.89 -19.94 3.19
CA PHE A 97 -28.40 -18.79 3.96
C PHE A 97 -29.49 -17.73 4.21
N TYR A 98 -30.64 -17.78 3.51
CA TYR A 98 -31.80 -16.93 3.84
C TYR A 98 -32.30 -17.13 5.29
N LYS A 99 -31.92 -18.23 5.95
CA LYS A 99 -32.22 -18.49 7.37
C LYS A 99 -31.40 -17.61 8.33
N LEU A 100 -30.26 -17.09 7.89
CA LEU A 100 -29.33 -16.29 8.69
C LEU A 100 -29.76 -14.81 8.75
N ARG A 101 -30.96 -14.55 9.24
CA ARG A 101 -31.60 -13.21 9.20
C ARG A 101 -30.95 -12.16 10.08
N ASN A 102 -30.08 -12.58 11.02
CA ASN A 102 -29.40 -11.68 11.95
C ASN A 102 -28.01 -11.23 11.45
N LEU A 103 -27.62 -11.59 10.22
CA LEU A 103 -26.32 -11.19 9.65
C LEU A 103 -26.21 -9.66 9.59
N THR A 104 -25.09 -9.18 10.13
CA THR A 104 -24.63 -7.79 10.04
C THR A 104 -23.42 -7.67 9.11
N SER A 105 -22.59 -8.73 9.02
CA SER A 105 -21.41 -8.73 8.17
C SER A 105 -21.23 -10.09 7.50
N LEU A 106 -21.00 -10.07 6.18
CA LEU A 106 -20.82 -11.26 5.37
C LEU A 106 -19.61 -11.09 4.45
N PHE A 107 -18.54 -11.85 4.75
CA PHE A 107 -17.29 -11.83 4.03
C PHE A 107 -17.06 -13.16 3.32
N LEU A 108 -17.12 -13.14 1.99
CA LEU A 108 -16.89 -14.30 1.11
C LEU A 108 -15.74 -14.07 0.14
N GLN A 109 -15.05 -12.91 0.22
CA GLN A 109 -14.02 -12.53 -0.73
C GLN A 109 -12.87 -13.54 -0.80
N PHE A 110 -12.22 -13.59 -1.98
CA PHE A 110 -11.11 -14.49 -2.24
C PHE A 110 -11.48 -15.98 -2.09
N ASN A 111 -12.50 -16.39 -2.81
CA ASN A 111 -12.95 -17.78 -2.95
C ASN A 111 -13.17 -18.10 -4.45
N LYS A 112 -13.78 -19.23 -4.72
CA LYS A 112 -14.15 -19.70 -6.06
C LYS A 112 -15.67 -19.88 -6.19
N PHE A 113 -16.47 -19.05 -5.49
CA PHE A 113 -17.91 -19.05 -5.67
C PHE A 113 -18.24 -18.70 -7.13
N SER A 114 -19.30 -19.28 -7.65
CA SER A 114 -19.78 -19.07 -9.03
C SER A 114 -21.30 -18.91 -9.06
N GLY A 115 -21.86 -18.62 -10.23
CA GLY A 115 -23.30 -18.43 -10.40
C GLY A 115 -23.79 -17.04 -9.93
N PRO A 116 -25.09 -16.83 -9.91
CA PRO A 116 -25.66 -15.53 -9.62
C PRO A 116 -25.55 -15.14 -8.14
N LEU A 117 -25.56 -13.82 -7.89
CA LEU A 117 -25.76 -13.29 -6.56
C LEU A 117 -27.13 -13.71 -5.99
N PRO A 118 -27.33 -13.70 -4.66
CA PRO A 118 -28.63 -13.93 -4.07
C PRO A 118 -29.71 -13.04 -4.70
N LEU A 119 -30.80 -13.59 -5.18
CA LEU A 119 -31.87 -12.83 -5.85
C LEU A 119 -32.56 -11.83 -4.93
N ASP A 120 -32.68 -12.16 -3.65
CA ASP A 120 -33.33 -11.29 -2.66
C ASP A 120 -32.45 -11.06 -1.43
N PHE A 121 -31.84 -9.88 -1.41
CA PHE A 121 -31.07 -9.39 -0.27
C PHE A 121 -31.94 -8.86 0.88
N SER A 122 -33.24 -8.63 0.66
CA SER A 122 -34.11 -8.04 1.68
C SER A 122 -34.34 -8.92 2.91
N VAL A 123 -33.95 -10.19 2.83
CA VAL A 123 -34.00 -11.10 3.99
C VAL A 123 -32.97 -10.75 5.07
N TRP A 124 -31.92 -9.98 4.73
CA TRP A 124 -30.83 -9.60 5.63
C TRP A 124 -30.87 -8.11 5.96
N ASN A 125 -31.98 -7.65 6.53
CA ASN A 125 -32.20 -6.22 6.81
C ASN A 125 -31.15 -5.56 7.70
N ASN A 126 -30.37 -6.35 8.47
CA ASN A 126 -29.35 -5.87 9.38
C ASN A 126 -27.93 -5.82 8.75
N LEU A 127 -27.78 -6.18 7.48
CA LEU A 127 -26.46 -6.15 6.83
C LEU A 127 -25.92 -4.73 6.77
N THR A 128 -24.71 -4.59 7.28
CA THR A 128 -23.89 -3.36 7.23
C THR A 128 -22.71 -3.49 6.28
N VAL A 129 -22.15 -4.72 6.15
CA VAL A 129 -20.99 -4.98 5.29
C VAL A 129 -21.21 -6.25 4.47
N VAL A 130 -21.02 -6.14 3.17
CA VAL A 130 -21.00 -7.25 2.20
C VAL A 130 -19.73 -7.15 1.38
N ASP A 131 -18.89 -8.17 1.45
CA ASP A 131 -17.72 -8.30 0.59
C ASP A 131 -17.70 -9.68 -0.09
N PHE A 132 -18.03 -9.68 -1.39
CA PHE A 132 -18.03 -10.85 -2.26
C PHE A 132 -16.97 -10.75 -3.36
N SER A 133 -16.05 -9.80 -3.22
CA SER A 133 -15.02 -9.56 -4.22
C SER A 133 -14.14 -10.79 -4.47
N ASN A 134 -13.53 -10.83 -5.65
CA ASN A 134 -12.58 -11.86 -6.00
C ASN A 134 -13.17 -13.28 -5.91
N ASN A 135 -14.20 -13.47 -6.69
CA ASN A 135 -14.92 -14.73 -6.91
C ASN A 135 -15.31 -14.85 -8.39
N GLY A 136 -16.09 -15.85 -8.74
CA GLY A 136 -16.66 -16.05 -10.07
C GLY A 136 -18.17 -15.78 -10.13
N PHE A 137 -18.71 -14.86 -9.30
CA PHE A 137 -20.13 -14.50 -9.37
C PHE A 137 -20.47 -13.87 -10.70
N ASN A 138 -21.61 -14.27 -11.30
CA ASN A 138 -22.07 -13.80 -12.60
C ASN A 138 -23.52 -13.29 -12.54
N GLY A 139 -24.07 -12.92 -13.69
CA GLY A 139 -25.42 -12.36 -13.78
C GLY A 139 -25.48 -10.92 -13.27
N SER A 140 -26.68 -10.40 -13.09
CA SER A 140 -26.92 -9.00 -12.73
C SER A 140 -26.88 -8.76 -11.20
N ILE A 141 -26.56 -7.52 -10.81
CA ILE A 141 -26.73 -7.06 -9.43
C ILE A 141 -28.24 -6.91 -9.17
N PRO A 142 -28.81 -7.64 -8.19
CA PRO A 142 -30.25 -7.60 -7.96
C PRO A 142 -30.69 -6.26 -7.35
N LEU A 143 -31.83 -5.72 -7.81
CA LEU A 143 -32.39 -4.48 -7.26
C LEU A 143 -32.72 -4.58 -5.75
N SER A 144 -32.90 -5.79 -5.23
CA SER A 144 -33.14 -6.03 -3.78
C SER A 144 -32.00 -5.54 -2.88
N VAL A 145 -30.80 -5.32 -3.41
CA VAL A 145 -29.68 -4.69 -2.68
C VAL A 145 -30.08 -3.29 -2.18
N SER A 146 -30.89 -2.54 -2.94
CA SER A 146 -31.35 -1.21 -2.53
C SER A 146 -32.23 -1.20 -1.27
N LYS A 147 -32.74 -2.35 -0.85
CA LYS A 147 -33.53 -2.51 0.38
C LYS A 147 -32.68 -2.64 1.65
N LEU A 148 -31.37 -2.78 1.53
CA LEU A 148 -30.44 -2.87 2.66
C LEU A 148 -30.14 -1.49 3.26
N THR A 149 -31.07 -0.91 3.98
CA THR A 149 -31.02 0.48 4.47
C THR A 149 -29.88 0.75 5.45
N HIS A 150 -29.31 -0.27 6.08
CA HIS A 150 -28.18 -0.18 7.02
C HIS A 150 -26.82 -0.44 6.37
N LEU A 151 -26.79 -0.78 5.06
CA LEU A 151 -25.54 -1.13 4.38
C LEU A 151 -24.60 0.07 4.31
N THR A 152 -23.37 -0.12 4.79
CA THR A 152 -22.31 0.90 4.78
C THR A 152 -21.20 0.57 3.78
N SER A 153 -21.01 -0.72 3.45
CA SER A 153 -20.01 -1.17 2.49
C SER A 153 -20.54 -2.30 1.62
N LEU A 154 -20.40 -2.16 0.29
CA LEU A 154 -20.75 -3.14 -0.73
C LEU A 154 -19.57 -3.31 -1.69
N ILE A 155 -18.90 -4.44 -1.59
CA ILE A 155 -17.71 -4.76 -2.40
C ILE A 155 -18.01 -5.99 -3.24
N LEU A 156 -18.15 -5.80 -4.55
CA LEU A 156 -18.42 -6.85 -5.55
C LEU A 156 -17.34 -6.91 -6.63
N ALA A 157 -16.21 -6.25 -6.40
CA ALA A 157 -15.12 -6.14 -7.36
C ALA A 157 -14.53 -7.50 -7.76
N ASN A 158 -13.95 -7.56 -8.96
CA ASN A 158 -13.28 -8.77 -9.46
C ASN A 158 -14.20 -10.00 -9.46
N ASN A 159 -15.29 -9.90 -10.21
CA ASN A 159 -16.23 -10.96 -10.51
C ASN A 159 -16.59 -10.94 -12.02
N THR A 160 -17.57 -11.70 -12.44
CA THR A 160 -18.09 -11.70 -13.82
C THR A 160 -19.52 -11.19 -13.90
N LEU A 161 -19.88 -10.25 -12.99
CA LEU A 161 -21.21 -9.65 -12.95
C LEU A 161 -21.46 -8.83 -14.23
N SER A 162 -22.69 -8.89 -14.73
CA SER A 162 -23.07 -8.31 -16.04
C SER A 162 -24.39 -7.53 -15.93
N GLY A 163 -24.76 -6.87 -17.03
CA GLY A 163 -25.98 -6.05 -17.09
C GLY A 163 -25.80 -4.66 -16.49
N GLU A 164 -26.90 -3.95 -16.32
CA GLU A 164 -26.90 -2.58 -15.80
C GLU A 164 -26.79 -2.56 -14.28
N ILE A 165 -26.20 -1.49 -13.76
CA ILE A 165 -26.16 -1.24 -12.31
C ILE A 165 -27.56 -0.73 -11.89
N PRO A 166 -28.24 -1.41 -10.96
CA PRO A 166 -29.52 -0.91 -10.44
C PRO A 166 -29.34 0.40 -9.69
N ASP A 167 -30.41 1.20 -9.60
CA ASP A 167 -30.39 2.43 -8.83
C ASP A 167 -30.34 2.11 -7.32
N ILE A 168 -29.13 2.06 -6.78
CA ILE A 168 -28.86 1.76 -5.37
C ILE A 168 -28.83 3.07 -4.58
N ASN A 169 -30.01 3.51 -4.15
CA ASN A 169 -30.14 4.70 -3.31
C ASN A 169 -30.14 4.33 -1.82
N ILE A 170 -28.97 4.06 -1.25
CA ILE A 170 -28.78 3.75 0.17
C ILE A 170 -27.98 4.88 0.81
N PRO A 171 -28.60 5.76 1.63
CA PRO A 171 -27.90 6.90 2.24
C PRO A 171 -26.76 6.51 3.18
N SER A 172 -26.85 5.36 3.85
CA SER A 172 -25.83 4.82 4.75
C SER A 172 -24.60 4.28 4.02
N LEU A 173 -24.69 4.00 2.71
CA LEU A 173 -23.60 3.41 1.93
C LEU A 173 -22.44 4.41 1.76
N LYS A 174 -21.29 4.07 2.34
CA LYS A 174 -20.06 4.88 2.35
C LYS A 174 -19.01 4.33 1.40
N ASP A 175 -19.00 3.02 1.24
CA ASP A 175 -18.01 2.30 0.45
C ASP A 175 -18.69 1.42 -0.58
N LEU A 176 -18.37 1.66 -1.87
CA LEU A 176 -18.89 0.91 -3.01
C LEU A 176 -17.73 0.58 -3.93
N ASN A 177 -17.56 -0.70 -4.24
CA ASN A 177 -16.60 -1.13 -5.24
C ASN A 177 -17.22 -2.20 -6.14
N LEU A 178 -17.41 -1.85 -7.43
CA LEU A 178 -17.94 -2.69 -8.50
C LEU A 178 -16.90 -2.92 -9.61
N GLU A 179 -15.63 -2.51 -9.38
CA GLU A 179 -14.57 -2.59 -10.38
C GLU A 179 -14.36 -4.01 -10.92
N ASN A 180 -13.84 -4.10 -12.13
CA ASN A 180 -13.46 -5.37 -12.76
C ASN A 180 -14.61 -6.40 -12.76
N ASN A 181 -15.67 -6.04 -13.45
CA ASN A 181 -16.83 -6.88 -13.78
C ASN A 181 -17.17 -6.71 -15.28
N ASN A 182 -18.24 -7.34 -15.74
CA ASN A 182 -18.77 -7.16 -17.11
C ASN A 182 -20.05 -6.31 -17.11
N LEU A 183 -20.15 -5.31 -16.21
CA LEU A 183 -21.29 -4.41 -16.09
C LEU A 183 -21.33 -3.42 -17.26
N SER A 184 -22.53 -3.04 -17.70
CA SER A 184 -22.71 -2.17 -18.85
C SER A 184 -23.80 -1.12 -18.60
N GLY A 185 -23.91 -0.15 -19.52
CA GLY A 185 -24.94 0.88 -19.44
C GLY A 185 -24.50 2.15 -18.70
N VAL A 186 -25.45 2.86 -18.11
CA VAL A 186 -25.24 4.17 -17.48
C VAL A 186 -25.17 4.01 -15.97
N VAL A 187 -24.13 4.58 -15.34
CA VAL A 187 -24.07 4.62 -13.88
C VAL A 187 -25.18 5.51 -13.33
N PRO A 188 -26.04 5.00 -12.43
CA PRO A 188 -27.11 5.77 -11.81
C PRO A 188 -26.59 7.03 -11.10
N LYS A 189 -27.32 8.14 -11.20
CA LYS A 189 -26.92 9.44 -10.60
C LYS A 189 -26.70 9.36 -9.09
N THR A 190 -27.46 8.54 -8.39
CA THR A 190 -27.32 8.28 -6.96
C THR A 190 -25.96 7.75 -6.57
N LEU A 191 -25.26 7.10 -7.52
CA LEU A 191 -23.95 6.51 -7.34
C LEU A 191 -22.79 7.42 -7.80
N HIS A 192 -23.07 8.58 -8.41
CA HIS A 192 -22.02 9.53 -8.83
C HIS A 192 -21.22 10.11 -7.65
N ARG A 193 -21.71 9.94 -6.42
CA ARG A 193 -20.98 10.32 -5.19
C ARG A 193 -19.76 9.45 -4.91
N PHE A 194 -19.68 8.25 -5.50
CA PHE A 194 -18.55 7.35 -5.34
C PHE A 194 -17.45 7.65 -6.38
N PRO A 195 -16.18 7.36 -6.06
CA PRO A 195 -15.08 7.53 -7.01
C PRO A 195 -15.33 6.79 -8.32
N LYS A 196 -14.96 7.38 -9.45
CA LYS A 196 -15.07 6.71 -10.76
C LYS A 196 -14.29 5.38 -10.80
N LEU A 197 -13.22 5.28 -10.00
CA LEU A 197 -12.43 4.05 -9.85
C LEU A 197 -13.27 2.86 -9.35
N SER A 198 -14.28 3.10 -8.51
CA SER A 198 -15.19 2.06 -8.00
C SER A 198 -16.01 1.37 -9.10
N PHE A 199 -15.98 1.87 -10.33
CA PHE A 199 -16.71 1.38 -11.49
C PHE A 199 -15.76 0.99 -12.63
N SER A 200 -14.45 1.14 -12.46
CA SER A 200 -13.43 0.85 -13.47
C SER A 200 -13.45 -0.62 -13.90
N GLY A 201 -12.88 -0.95 -15.06
CA GLY A 201 -12.87 -2.32 -15.55
C GLY A 201 -14.26 -2.88 -15.89
N ASN A 202 -15.20 -2.00 -16.29
CA ASN A 202 -16.55 -2.31 -16.77
C ASN A 202 -16.86 -1.52 -18.05
N ASN A 203 -17.92 -1.87 -18.75
CA ASN A 203 -18.40 -1.14 -19.93
C ASN A 203 -19.48 -0.11 -19.54
N LEU A 204 -19.13 0.84 -18.66
CA LEU A 204 -20.05 1.81 -18.08
C LEU A 204 -19.80 3.23 -18.57
N THR A 205 -20.87 4.01 -18.70
CA THR A 205 -20.82 5.42 -19.07
C THR A 205 -21.38 6.31 -17.94
N PHE A 206 -20.78 7.49 -17.75
CA PHE A 206 -21.27 8.53 -16.87
C PHE A 206 -21.93 9.60 -17.75
N VAL A 207 -23.25 9.75 -17.65
CA VAL A 207 -23.97 10.81 -18.38
C VAL A 207 -24.03 12.06 -17.53
N ASP A 208 -23.22 13.05 -17.84
CA ASP A 208 -23.42 14.40 -17.37
C ASP A 208 -24.61 14.99 -18.15
N VAL A 209 -25.79 14.99 -17.55
CA VAL A 209 -26.97 15.60 -18.16
C VAL A 209 -26.77 17.11 -18.15
N TYR A 210 -26.21 17.65 -19.23
CA TYR A 210 -26.54 19.00 -19.62
C TYR A 210 -28.03 19.00 -20.00
N PRO A 211 -28.88 19.83 -19.37
CA PRO A 211 -30.28 19.88 -19.77
C PRO A 211 -30.37 20.21 -21.26
N PRO A 212 -31.23 19.54 -22.05
CA PRO A 212 -31.37 19.81 -23.46
C PRO A 212 -31.71 21.29 -23.64
N ASN A 213 -30.97 21.96 -24.49
CA ASN A 213 -31.15 23.37 -24.84
C ASN A 213 -32.64 23.65 -25.13
N SER A 214 -33.37 24.17 -24.18
CA SER A 214 -34.59 24.86 -24.47
C SER A 214 -34.19 26.14 -25.21
N HIS A 215 -34.58 26.24 -26.49
CA HIS A 215 -34.49 27.45 -27.29
C HIS A 215 -35.36 28.55 -26.68
N LYS A 216 -34.96 29.10 -25.52
CA LYS A 216 -35.43 30.40 -25.06
C LYS A 216 -34.49 31.45 -25.64
N LYS A 217 -35.06 32.28 -26.53
CA LYS A 217 -34.40 33.47 -27.10
C LYS A 217 -33.64 34.22 -25.98
N ARG A 218 -32.33 34.14 -26.06
CA ARG A 218 -31.38 34.82 -25.16
C ARG A 218 -31.54 36.31 -25.36
N LYS A 219 -32.21 37.01 -24.44
CA LYS A 219 -32.05 38.45 -24.27
C LYS A 219 -30.56 38.67 -24.03
N LYS A 220 -29.89 39.42 -24.94
CA LYS A 220 -28.52 39.88 -24.80
C LYS A 220 -28.41 40.72 -23.54
N THR A 221 -28.03 40.11 -22.41
CA THR A 221 -27.45 40.84 -21.31
C THR A 221 -26.01 41.17 -21.75
N LYS A 222 -25.70 42.45 -21.83
CA LYS A 222 -24.35 42.94 -22.11
C LYS A 222 -23.42 42.40 -21.02
N GLY A 223 -22.62 41.39 -21.32
CA GLY A 223 -21.53 40.93 -20.45
C GLY A 223 -20.54 42.10 -20.30
N LEU A 224 -20.16 42.38 -19.04
CA LEU A 224 -19.05 43.28 -18.76
C LEU A 224 -17.81 42.77 -19.53
N LYS A 225 -17.15 43.71 -20.22
CA LYS A 225 -15.89 43.40 -20.91
C LYS A 225 -14.86 42.88 -19.90
N GLU A 226 -14.05 41.92 -20.27
CA GLU A 226 -13.00 41.28 -19.47
C GLU A 226 -12.11 42.29 -18.72
N GLN A 227 -11.87 43.45 -19.33
CA GLN A 227 -11.17 44.60 -18.72
C GLN A 227 -11.90 45.22 -17.51
N ALA A 228 -13.25 45.17 -17.48
CA ALA A 228 -14.02 45.69 -16.35
C ALA A 228 -14.02 44.70 -15.16
N LEU A 229 -13.96 43.37 -15.43
CA LEU A 229 -13.81 42.34 -14.41
C LEU A 229 -12.44 42.46 -13.72
N LEU A 230 -11.37 42.68 -14.50
CA LEU A 230 -10.02 42.90 -13.99
C LEU A 230 -9.94 44.17 -13.10
N GLY A 231 -10.63 45.26 -13.51
CA GLY A 231 -10.71 46.50 -12.72
C GLY A 231 -11.43 46.31 -11.36
N ILE A 232 -12.46 45.47 -11.30
CA ILE A 232 -13.19 45.20 -10.05
C ILE A 232 -12.32 44.34 -9.10
N ILE A 233 -11.57 43.38 -9.63
CA ILE A 233 -10.67 42.50 -8.83
C ILE A 233 -9.52 43.35 -8.27
N ILE A 234 -8.87 44.18 -9.09
CA ILE A 234 -7.75 45.04 -8.66
C ILE A 234 -8.26 46.10 -7.66
N GLY A 235 -9.43 46.72 -7.91
CA GLY A 235 -10.03 47.69 -6.99
C GLY A 235 -10.40 47.07 -5.65
N GLY A 236 -10.94 45.86 -5.64
CA GLY A 236 -11.24 45.10 -4.42
C GLY A 236 -10.01 44.78 -3.59
N CYS A 237 -8.92 44.37 -4.24
CA CYS A 237 -7.65 44.10 -3.56
C CYS A 237 -7.05 45.35 -2.92
N VAL A 238 -7.06 46.50 -3.63
CA VAL A 238 -6.55 47.77 -3.10
C VAL A 238 -7.40 48.25 -1.91
N LEU A 239 -8.73 48.13 -1.97
CA LEU A 239 -9.61 48.47 -0.84
C LEU A 239 -9.36 47.54 0.37
N GLY A 240 -9.13 46.25 0.15
CA GLY A 240 -8.79 45.29 1.19
C GLY A 240 -7.46 45.64 1.89
N ILE A 241 -6.44 46.00 1.13
CA ILE A 241 -5.15 46.40 1.69
C ILE A 241 -5.27 47.72 2.49
N LEU A 242 -6.04 48.71 1.98
CA LEU A 242 -6.28 49.94 2.70
C LEU A 242 -7.05 49.75 4.01
N THR A 243 -8.04 48.87 4.06
CA THR A 243 -8.76 48.56 5.31
C THR A 243 -7.87 47.85 6.33
N ILE A 244 -6.98 46.97 5.90
CA ILE A 244 -6.01 46.32 6.77
C ILE A 244 -4.99 47.34 7.29
N ALA A 245 -4.52 48.25 6.45
CA ALA A 245 -3.59 49.31 6.85
C ALA A 245 -4.23 50.27 7.87
N VAL A 246 -5.48 50.67 7.65
CA VAL A 246 -6.23 51.52 8.61
C VAL A 246 -6.46 50.78 9.92
N PHE A 247 -6.83 49.50 9.88
CA PHE A 247 -6.96 48.70 11.08
C PHE A 247 -5.63 48.58 11.86
N TRP A 248 -4.52 48.41 11.15
CA TRP A 248 -3.19 48.38 11.75
C TRP A 248 -2.80 49.71 12.40
N ILE A 249 -3.07 50.81 11.71
CA ILE A 249 -2.83 52.19 12.23
C ILE A 249 -3.67 52.42 13.49
N VAL A 250 -4.98 52.07 13.48
CA VAL A 250 -5.85 52.19 14.65
C VAL A 250 -5.39 51.31 15.82
N CYS A 251 -4.90 50.11 15.55
CA CYS A 251 -4.30 49.26 16.58
C CYS A 251 -3.02 49.82 17.15
N CYS A 252 -2.16 50.45 16.29
CA CYS A 252 -0.95 51.11 16.75
C CYS A 252 -1.24 52.39 17.55
N TYR A 253 -2.25 53.18 17.14
CA TYR A 253 -2.68 54.36 17.91
C TYR A 253 -3.30 54.01 19.27
N LYS A 254 -4.02 52.91 19.37
CA LYS A 254 -4.60 52.42 20.65
C LYS A 254 -3.54 51.93 21.64
N LYS A 255 -2.34 51.59 21.18
CA LYS A 255 -1.19 51.16 21.99
C LYS A 255 -0.33 52.31 22.52
N HIS A 256 -0.60 53.57 22.07
CA HIS A 256 0.16 54.78 22.47
C HIS A 256 -0.61 55.71 23.39
N GLY A 257 -1.82 55.32 23.88
CA GLY A 257 -2.72 56.19 24.65
C GLY A 257 -2.73 56.00 26.17
N GLU A 258 -1.84 55.19 26.74
CA GLU A 258 -1.76 55.03 28.22
C GLU A 258 -0.29 55.01 28.69
N ALA A 259 0.33 56.17 28.80
CA ALA A 259 1.45 56.37 29.73
C ALA A 259 1.72 57.85 29.90
N GLY A 260 1.16 58.44 30.90
CA GLY A 260 1.49 59.77 31.39
C GLY A 260 1.12 59.94 32.83
N GLN A 261 2.05 59.69 33.75
CA GLN A 261 2.45 60.61 34.82
C GLN A 261 3.41 59.95 35.82
N LEU A 262 4.61 60.55 35.83
CA LEU A 262 5.47 60.88 36.99
C LEU A 262 5.76 59.88 38.11
N VAL A 263 7.05 59.52 38.32
CA VAL A 263 7.86 60.14 39.37
C VAL A 263 9.35 59.79 39.16
N LYS A 264 10.22 60.82 39.30
CA LYS A 264 11.69 60.77 39.37
C LYS A 264 12.20 59.88 40.51
N SER A 265 13.21 59.04 40.29
CA SER A 265 14.44 59.04 41.11
C SER A 265 15.43 57.94 40.70
N GLN A 266 16.63 58.43 40.40
CA GLN A 266 17.98 57.85 40.61
C GLN A 266 18.35 56.41 40.19
N LYS A 267 19.24 56.40 39.14
CA LYS A 267 20.57 55.78 39.14
C LYS A 267 20.80 54.44 39.84
N ASN A 268 20.98 53.38 39.15
CA ASN A 268 22.29 52.75 38.95
C ASN A 268 22.21 51.59 37.97
N LYS A 269 23.25 51.48 37.16
CA LYS A 269 23.74 50.36 36.37
C LYS A 269 23.17 49.00 36.69
N GLU A 270 22.64 48.30 35.67
CA GLU A 270 23.30 47.09 35.20
C GLU A 270 22.70 46.69 33.85
N VAL A 271 23.58 46.40 32.92
CA VAL A 271 23.41 45.86 31.59
C VAL A 271 22.95 44.42 31.72
N PHE A 272 22.05 44.01 30.95
CA PHE A 272 21.67 42.66 30.50
C PHE A 272 20.15 42.45 30.51
N SER A 273 19.50 42.66 29.40
CA SER A 273 18.39 41.83 28.96
C SER A 273 17.70 42.37 27.70
N ASP A 274 18.39 42.34 26.55
CA ASP A 274 17.75 42.49 25.25
C ASP A 274 18.46 41.61 24.21
N LYS A 275 18.50 40.29 24.49
CA LYS A 275 19.03 39.31 23.55
C LYS A 275 18.25 37.99 23.52
N LYS A 276 17.02 37.96 24.06
CA LYS A 276 16.25 36.69 24.09
C LYS A 276 15.14 36.61 23.05
N GLU A 277 14.66 37.69 22.47
CA GLU A 277 13.63 37.61 21.42
C GLU A 277 14.19 37.54 19.99
N SER A 278 15.41 37.97 19.76
CA SER A 278 16.05 37.87 18.43
C SER A 278 16.72 36.50 18.21
N SER A 279 17.10 35.76 19.28
CA SER A 279 17.66 34.42 19.13
C SER A 279 16.61 33.32 18.91
N GLU A 280 15.40 33.44 19.47
CA GLU A 280 14.31 32.51 19.21
C GLU A 280 13.71 32.63 17.79
N SER A 281 13.76 33.78 17.16
CA SER A 281 13.31 33.95 15.78
C SER A 281 14.37 33.50 14.76
N LEU A 282 15.65 33.55 15.09
CA LEU A 282 16.76 33.05 14.28
C LEU A 282 16.89 31.51 14.39
N GLU A 283 16.56 30.91 15.53
CA GLU A 283 16.52 29.45 15.67
C GLU A 283 15.30 28.80 14.96
N ARG A 284 14.23 29.53 14.71
CA ARG A 284 13.00 28.98 14.08
C ARG A 284 13.12 28.68 12.59
N ASN A 285 14.15 29.18 11.89
CA ASN A 285 14.28 29.05 10.44
C ASN A 285 15.59 28.35 10.01
N LYS A 286 16.24 27.61 10.90
CA LYS A 286 17.51 26.96 10.59
C LYS A 286 17.31 25.55 10.06
N ILE A 287 17.94 25.20 8.93
CA ILE A 287 18.12 23.83 8.47
C ILE A 287 19.08 23.13 9.43
N VAL A 288 18.73 21.92 9.86
CA VAL A 288 19.57 21.08 10.71
C VAL A 288 20.30 20.08 9.84
N PHE A 289 21.63 20.16 9.80
CA PHE A 289 22.49 19.26 9.06
C PHE A 289 23.01 18.15 9.96
N PHE A 290 23.20 16.96 9.38
CA PHE A 290 23.85 15.83 10.05
C PHE A 290 25.37 15.86 9.80
N GLU A 291 26.12 15.22 10.69
CA GLU A 291 27.56 15.01 10.52
C GLU A 291 27.83 14.29 9.18
N ASP A 292 28.93 14.60 8.51
CA ASP A 292 29.29 14.17 7.14
C ASP A 292 28.53 14.87 5.99
N CYS A 293 27.82 15.95 6.25
CA CYS A 293 27.26 16.77 5.19
C CYS A 293 28.30 17.80 4.70
N ASN A 294 28.82 17.59 3.48
CA ASN A 294 29.76 18.53 2.86
C ASN A 294 29.05 19.77 2.24
N TYR A 295 27.74 19.87 2.43
CA TYR A 295 26.95 20.95 1.86
C TYR A 295 26.82 22.09 2.87
N VAL A 296 27.13 23.31 2.43
CA VAL A 296 26.90 24.53 3.21
C VAL A 296 25.90 25.37 2.42
N PHE A 297 24.63 25.30 2.79
CA PHE A 297 23.56 26.13 2.22
C PHE A 297 22.56 26.47 3.32
N ASP A 298 21.83 27.54 3.15
CA ASP A 298 20.74 27.91 4.05
C ASP A 298 19.36 27.69 3.43
N LEU A 299 18.31 28.06 4.14
CA LEU A 299 16.95 27.93 3.64
C LEU A 299 16.69 28.89 2.46
N GLU A 300 17.34 30.05 2.42
CA GLU A 300 17.19 31.01 1.33
C GLU A 300 17.82 30.51 0.05
N ASP A 301 18.98 29.85 0.13
CA ASP A 301 19.63 29.18 -0.99
C ASP A 301 18.74 28.10 -1.58
N LEU A 302 18.10 27.31 -0.71
CA LEU A 302 17.16 26.27 -1.12
C LEU A 302 15.89 26.83 -1.79
N LEU A 303 15.40 27.98 -1.30
CA LEU A 303 14.25 28.68 -1.88
C LEU A 303 14.58 29.39 -3.20
N ARG A 304 15.84 29.80 -3.40
CA ARG A 304 16.34 30.41 -4.64
C ARG A 304 16.73 29.37 -5.69
N ALA A 305 17.00 28.12 -5.26
CA ALA A 305 17.45 27.05 -6.13
C ALA A 305 16.46 26.80 -7.28
N SER A 306 17.01 26.51 -8.45
CA SER A 306 16.19 26.00 -9.56
C SER A 306 15.64 24.62 -9.17
N ALA A 307 14.32 24.51 -9.08
CA ALA A 307 13.64 23.32 -8.61
C ALA A 307 12.84 22.63 -9.73
N GLU A 308 13.13 21.35 -9.96
CA GLU A 308 12.38 20.47 -10.85
C GLU A 308 11.64 19.40 -10.05
N VAL A 309 10.37 19.11 -10.38
CA VAL A 309 9.61 18.06 -9.70
C VAL A 309 10.04 16.69 -10.20
N LEU A 310 10.70 15.90 -9.36
CA LEU A 310 11.07 14.51 -9.65
C LEU A 310 9.91 13.54 -9.49
N GLY A 311 9.04 13.78 -8.51
CA GLY A 311 7.90 12.90 -8.26
C GLY A 311 6.94 13.42 -7.20
N LYS A 312 5.68 12.97 -7.29
CA LYS A 312 4.64 13.22 -6.29
C LYS A 312 4.19 11.88 -5.70
N GLY A 313 4.28 11.75 -4.39
CA GLY A 313 3.93 10.52 -3.68
C GLY A 313 3.01 10.77 -2.49
N THR A 314 2.67 9.68 -1.80
CA THR A 314 1.81 9.66 -0.62
C THR A 314 2.33 10.56 0.49
N PHE A 315 3.64 10.52 0.74
CA PHE A 315 4.26 11.28 1.85
C PHE A 315 4.75 12.66 1.45
N GLY A 316 4.61 13.06 0.20
CA GLY A 316 5.04 14.39 -0.23
C GLY A 316 5.46 14.47 -1.68
N THR A 317 6.10 15.58 -2.03
CA THR A 317 6.65 15.86 -3.35
C THR A 317 8.17 15.93 -3.25
N VAL A 318 8.88 15.30 -4.18
CA VAL A 318 10.34 15.33 -4.28
C VAL A 318 10.74 16.29 -5.40
N TYR A 319 11.67 17.16 -5.11
CA TYR A 319 12.23 18.13 -6.02
C TYR A 319 13.73 17.90 -6.20
N LYS A 320 14.25 18.05 -7.42
CA LYS A 320 15.65 18.27 -7.69
C LYS A 320 15.92 19.74 -7.48
N ALA A 321 16.81 20.10 -6.59
CA ALA A 321 17.22 21.48 -6.34
C ALA A 321 18.69 21.63 -6.75
N ALA A 322 18.94 22.49 -7.74
CA ALA A 322 20.29 22.86 -8.14
C ALA A 322 20.67 24.13 -7.36
N LEU A 323 21.60 23.96 -6.42
CA LEU A 323 22.16 25.03 -5.60
C LEU A 323 23.30 25.73 -6.34
N GLU A 324 23.75 26.87 -5.81
CA GLU A 324 24.99 27.49 -6.24
C GLU A 324 26.18 26.53 -6.03
N GLU A 325 27.30 26.72 -6.70
CA GLU A 325 28.48 25.84 -6.66
C GLU A 325 28.32 24.44 -7.30
N ALA A 326 27.42 24.29 -8.29
CA ALA A 326 27.16 23.03 -9.00
C ALA A 326 26.68 21.86 -8.09
N THR A 327 26.21 22.16 -6.89
CA THR A 327 25.68 21.16 -5.96
C THR A 327 24.21 20.88 -6.28
N THR A 328 23.86 19.61 -6.46
CA THR A 328 22.47 19.19 -6.69
C THR A 328 22.01 18.26 -5.56
N VAL A 329 20.86 18.58 -4.98
CA VAL A 329 20.25 17.80 -3.90
C VAL A 329 18.82 17.38 -4.24
N ALA A 330 18.35 16.30 -3.63
CA ALA A 330 16.95 15.90 -3.67
C ALA A 330 16.24 16.38 -2.40
N VAL A 331 15.23 17.24 -2.56
CA VAL A 331 14.47 17.81 -1.45
C VAL A 331 13.07 17.23 -1.43
N LYS A 332 12.73 16.54 -0.35
CA LYS A 332 11.39 16.02 -0.12
C LYS A 332 10.60 16.95 0.78
N ARG A 333 9.54 17.53 0.22
CA ARG A 333 8.55 18.32 0.94
C ARG A 333 7.45 17.41 1.42
N LEU A 334 7.36 17.22 2.74
CA LEU A 334 6.40 16.30 3.36
C LEU A 334 4.99 16.89 3.37
N LYS A 335 3.99 16.03 3.27
CA LYS A 335 2.57 16.35 3.40
C LYS A 335 1.98 15.65 4.62
N GLU A 336 0.96 16.27 5.23
CA GLU A 336 0.12 15.64 6.26
C GLU A 336 0.90 15.00 7.43
N VAL A 337 2.01 15.62 7.86
CA VAL A 337 2.74 15.21 9.07
C VAL A 337 1.88 15.51 10.29
N THR A 338 1.48 14.47 11.02
CA THR A 338 0.55 14.56 12.16
C THR A 338 1.26 14.70 13.50
N VAL A 339 2.56 14.42 13.54
CA VAL A 339 3.37 14.49 14.76
C VAL A 339 3.83 15.91 15.08
N GLY A 340 4.02 16.20 16.37
CA GLY A 340 4.53 17.48 16.84
C GLY A 340 6.02 17.69 16.53
N LYS A 341 6.52 18.93 16.71
CA LYS A 341 7.92 19.29 16.43
C LYS A 341 8.92 18.35 17.11
N ARG A 342 8.76 18.14 18.42
CA ARG A 342 9.69 17.30 19.21
C ARG A 342 9.76 15.86 18.70
N GLU A 343 8.62 15.28 18.38
CA GLU A 343 8.53 13.90 17.89
C GLU A 343 9.10 13.78 16.47
N PHE A 344 8.86 14.81 15.63
CA PHE A 344 9.47 14.89 14.30
C PHE A 344 10.99 14.98 14.37
N GLU A 345 11.52 15.90 15.19
CA GLU A 345 12.97 16.09 15.37
C GLU A 345 13.63 14.82 15.91
N GLN A 346 13.04 14.18 16.90
CA GLN A 346 13.52 12.91 17.44
C GLN A 346 13.55 11.80 16.37
N GLN A 347 12.54 11.70 15.51
CA GLN A 347 12.52 10.76 14.41
C GLN A 347 13.59 11.09 13.36
N MET A 348 13.80 12.37 13.04
CA MET A 348 14.84 12.80 12.11
C MET A 348 16.23 12.51 12.64
N GLU A 349 16.48 12.70 13.94
CA GLU A 349 17.75 12.35 14.60
C GLU A 349 18.05 10.85 14.50
N MET A 350 17.04 10.00 14.76
CA MET A 350 17.20 8.54 14.61
C MET A 350 17.54 8.16 13.18
N VAL A 351 16.78 8.68 12.20
CA VAL A 351 17.00 8.38 10.78
C VAL A 351 18.33 8.97 10.29
N GLY A 352 18.64 10.19 10.70
CA GLY A 352 19.87 10.87 10.33
C GLY A 352 21.14 10.28 10.95
N ALA A 353 21.02 9.48 12.01
CA ALA A 353 22.14 8.75 12.60
C ALA A 353 22.51 7.47 11.84
N ILE A 354 21.64 6.96 10.97
CA ILE A 354 21.90 5.71 10.22
C ILE A 354 23.00 5.96 9.18
N ARG A 355 24.06 5.18 9.27
CA ARG A 355 25.18 5.17 8.30
C ARG A 355 25.37 3.77 7.76
N HIS A 356 24.97 3.55 6.53
CA HIS A 356 25.14 2.28 5.83
C HIS A 356 25.15 2.50 4.32
N GLU A 357 26.01 1.81 3.58
CA GLU A 357 26.18 1.99 2.14
C GLU A 357 24.90 1.72 1.31
N ASN A 358 23.99 0.92 1.84
CA ASN A 358 22.72 0.58 1.21
C ASN A 358 21.51 1.32 1.83
N VAL A 359 21.76 2.40 2.55
CA VAL A 359 20.76 3.33 3.07
C VAL A 359 21.11 4.73 2.59
N ALA A 360 20.17 5.39 1.92
CA ALA A 360 20.33 6.78 1.48
C ALA A 360 20.40 7.70 2.70
N ALA A 361 21.55 8.35 2.88
CA ALA A 361 21.78 9.20 4.04
C ALA A 361 20.86 10.43 4.02
N LEU A 362 20.16 10.68 5.12
CA LEU A 362 19.49 11.95 5.35
C LEU A 362 20.58 13.01 5.65
N ARG A 363 20.69 14.04 4.81
CA ARG A 363 21.73 15.06 4.91
C ARG A 363 21.33 16.22 5.80
N ALA A 364 20.06 16.62 5.68
CA ALA A 364 19.50 17.69 6.49
C ALA A 364 17.98 17.57 6.59
N TYR A 365 17.42 18.25 7.57
CA TYR A 365 15.98 18.46 7.65
C TYR A 365 15.63 19.88 8.06
N TYR A 366 14.39 20.26 7.74
CA TYR A 366 13.80 21.53 8.17
C TYR A 366 12.40 21.30 8.71
N TYR A 367 12.09 21.94 9.82
CA TYR A 367 10.76 21.90 10.44
C TYR A 367 10.22 23.31 10.70
N SER A 368 9.06 23.61 10.13
CA SER A 368 8.22 24.73 10.55
C SER A 368 6.77 24.25 10.75
N LYS A 369 5.90 25.13 11.19
CA LYS A 369 4.47 24.82 11.30
C LYS A 369 3.87 24.50 9.92
N GLU A 370 4.31 25.17 8.88
CA GLU A 370 3.77 25.10 7.53
C GLU A 370 4.51 24.10 6.66
N GLU A 371 5.84 23.97 6.82
CA GLU A 371 6.70 23.20 5.94
C GLU A 371 7.60 22.23 6.71
N LYS A 372 7.76 21.02 6.17
CA LYS A 372 8.73 20.02 6.64
C LYS A 372 9.47 19.51 5.43
N LEU A 373 10.81 19.63 5.46
CA LEU A 373 11.67 19.22 4.36
C LEU A 373 12.68 18.19 4.84
N MET A 374 13.02 17.25 3.97
CA MET A 374 14.13 16.30 4.12
C MET A 374 15.03 16.43 2.90
N VAL A 375 16.33 16.50 3.12
CA VAL A 375 17.34 16.68 2.07
C VAL A 375 18.19 15.42 1.97
N TYR A 376 18.33 14.92 0.74
CA TYR A 376 19.12 13.74 0.37
C TYR A 376 20.06 14.08 -0.77
N ASP A 377 21.04 13.21 -1.00
CA ASP A 377 21.84 13.27 -2.22
C ASP A 377 20.96 13.07 -3.45
N PHE A 378 21.30 13.71 -4.55
CA PHE A 378 20.62 13.51 -5.82
C PHE A 378 21.26 12.34 -6.59
N TYR A 379 20.44 11.38 -6.99
CA TYR A 379 20.84 10.22 -7.78
C TYR A 379 20.46 10.45 -9.24
N GLU A 380 21.46 10.65 -10.12
CA GLU A 380 21.24 10.99 -11.54
C GLU A 380 20.48 9.91 -12.31
N GLN A 381 20.71 8.65 -11.99
CA GLN A 381 20.03 7.52 -12.64
C GLN A 381 18.54 7.41 -12.28
N GLY A 382 18.07 8.18 -11.29
CA GLY A 382 16.71 8.10 -10.77
C GLY A 382 16.47 6.87 -9.92
N SER A 383 15.19 6.58 -9.64
CA SER A 383 14.79 5.43 -8.83
C SER A 383 14.72 4.13 -9.66
N VAL A 384 14.81 2.97 -8.98
CA VAL A 384 14.63 1.65 -9.58
C VAL A 384 13.27 1.55 -10.31
N SER A 385 12.22 2.19 -9.78
CA SER A 385 10.93 2.26 -10.46
C SER A 385 11.01 2.99 -11.80
N ALA A 386 11.78 4.09 -11.87
CA ALA A 386 11.99 4.84 -13.12
C ALA A 386 12.81 4.02 -14.12
N MET A 387 13.82 3.29 -13.64
CA MET A 387 14.66 2.42 -14.49
C MET A 387 13.86 1.22 -15.03
N LEU A 388 12.99 0.61 -14.21
CA LEU A 388 12.26 -0.60 -14.56
C LEU A 388 11.00 -0.30 -15.41
N HIS A 389 10.28 0.79 -15.12
CA HIS A 389 8.98 1.12 -15.71
C HIS A 389 8.98 2.41 -16.54
N GLY A 390 10.11 3.12 -16.64
CA GLY A 390 10.22 4.34 -17.45
C GLY A 390 9.79 4.12 -18.90
N LYS A 391 9.42 5.19 -19.61
CA LYS A 391 8.98 5.12 -21.01
C LYS A 391 10.01 4.37 -21.85
N ARG A 392 9.58 3.34 -22.55
CA ARG A 392 10.40 2.61 -23.51
C ARG A 392 10.72 3.54 -24.69
N GLY A 393 11.90 4.15 -24.66
CA GLY A 393 12.49 4.93 -25.76
C GLY A 393 13.74 4.24 -26.28
N ALA A 394 14.28 4.71 -27.40
CA ALA A 394 15.49 4.15 -28.03
C ALA A 394 16.72 4.21 -27.08
N ASP A 395 16.72 5.09 -26.09
CA ASP A 395 17.84 5.33 -25.18
C ASP A 395 17.71 4.63 -23.81
N ARG A 396 16.68 3.80 -23.58
CA ARG A 396 16.53 3.05 -22.35
C ARG A 396 17.45 1.83 -22.36
N ILE A 397 18.39 1.78 -21.39
CA ILE A 397 19.17 0.57 -21.12
C ILE A 397 18.32 -0.32 -20.18
N PRO A 398 17.95 -1.55 -20.62
CA PRO A 398 17.26 -2.50 -19.74
C PRO A 398 18.11 -2.85 -18.52
N LEU A 399 17.49 -3.02 -17.35
CA LEU A 399 18.18 -3.57 -16.20
C LEU A 399 18.46 -5.06 -16.44
N ASP A 400 19.74 -5.40 -16.56
CA ASP A 400 20.20 -6.77 -16.69
C ASP A 400 20.02 -7.57 -15.39
N TRP A 401 20.22 -8.87 -15.44
CA TRP A 401 20.08 -9.77 -14.29
C TRP A 401 21.01 -9.38 -13.14
N GLU A 402 22.27 -9.14 -13.43
CA GLU A 402 23.29 -8.80 -12.44
C GLU A 402 22.91 -7.50 -11.68
N THR A 403 22.43 -6.50 -12.41
CA THR A 403 21.97 -5.24 -11.79
C THR A 403 20.74 -5.46 -10.91
N ARG A 404 19.76 -6.28 -11.37
CA ARG A 404 18.58 -6.60 -10.56
C ARG A 404 18.95 -7.36 -9.29
N LEU A 405 19.87 -8.29 -9.37
CA LEU A 405 20.37 -9.03 -8.21
C LEU A 405 21.12 -8.12 -7.24
N ARG A 406 22.00 -7.21 -7.73
CA ARG A 406 22.67 -6.20 -6.89
C ARG A 406 21.68 -5.25 -6.22
N ILE A 407 20.60 -4.87 -6.90
CA ILE A 407 19.52 -4.10 -6.29
C ILE A 407 18.93 -4.90 -5.12
N ALA A 408 18.58 -6.16 -5.34
CA ALA A 408 17.98 -7.01 -4.31
C ALA A 408 18.91 -7.18 -3.09
N ILE A 409 20.17 -7.51 -3.32
CA ILE A 409 21.19 -7.66 -2.26
C ILE A 409 21.35 -6.36 -1.48
N GLY A 410 21.52 -5.22 -2.17
CA GLY A 410 21.70 -3.94 -1.50
C GLY A 410 20.52 -3.55 -0.64
N VAL A 411 19.30 -3.70 -1.16
CA VAL A 411 18.07 -3.41 -0.39
C VAL A 411 17.95 -4.36 0.81
N ALA A 412 18.25 -5.65 0.65
CA ALA A 412 18.23 -6.62 1.75
C ALA A 412 19.21 -6.23 2.86
N ARG A 413 20.43 -5.82 2.51
CA ARG A 413 21.44 -5.31 3.45
C ARG A 413 20.94 -4.06 4.19
N GLY A 414 20.37 -3.10 3.45
CA GLY A 414 19.83 -1.88 4.04
C GLY A 414 18.70 -2.17 5.04
N ILE A 415 17.75 -3.04 4.70
CA ILE A 415 16.63 -3.39 5.59
C ILE A 415 17.13 -4.19 6.80
N ALA A 416 18.02 -5.17 6.62
CA ALA A 416 18.60 -5.93 7.72
C ALA A 416 19.35 -5.01 8.70
N HIS A 417 20.11 -4.03 8.18
CA HIS A 417 20.76 -3.02 9.00
C HIS A 417 19.75 -2.16 9.80
N ILE A 418 18.63 -1.72 9.16
CA ILE A 418 17.57 -0.96 9.83
C ILE A 418 16.94 -1.80 10.95
N HIS A 419 16.61 -3.06 10.68
CA HIS A 419 16.00 -3.95 11.68
C HIS A 419 16.94 -4.31 12.84
N ALA A 420 18.26 -4.20 12.65
CA ALA A 420 19.24 -4.39 13.72
C ALA A 420 19.37 -3.18 14.67
N GLN A 421 18.85 -2.00 14.27
CA GLN A 421 18.87 -0.80 15.10
C GLN A 421 17.85 -0.90 16.24
N GLU A 422 18.12 -0.25 17.37
CA GLU A 422 17.21 -0.12 18.53
C GLU A 422 16.52 -1.43 18.94
N GLU A 423 17.27 -2.52 19.03
CA GLU A 423 16.75 -3.85 19.42
C GLU A 423 15.57 -4.34 18.53
N GLY A 424 15.59 -3.97 17.24
CA GLY A 424 14.56 -4.40 16.28
C GLY A 424 13.26 -3.59 16.29
N LYS A 425 13.27 -2.39 16.90
CA LYS A 425 12.09 -1.51 16.95
C LYS A 425 11.98 -0.60 15.72
N LEU A 426 13.11 -0.31 15.05
CA LEU A 426 13.10 0.53 13.85
C LEU A 426 12.59 -0.27 12.65
N VAL A 427 11.62 0.28 11.95
CA VAL A 427 11.03 -0.28 10.73
C VAL A 427 11.07 0.75 9.61
N HIS A 428 11.21 0.29 8.38
CA HIS A 428 11.17 1.18 7.23
C HIS A 428 9.74 1.64 6.92
N GLY A 429 8.82 0.71 6.77
CA GLY A 429 7.39 0.92 6.59
C GLY A 429 6.94 1.46 5.23
N ASN A 430 7.89 1.66 4.24
CA ASN A 430 7.57 2.22 2.92
C ASN A 430 8.49 1.69 1.82
N ILE A 431 8.80 0.39 1.86
CA ILE A 431 9.65 -0.26 0.86
C ILE A 431 8.90 -0.35 -0.47
N LYS A 432 9.51 0.18 -1.53
CA LYS A 432 9.00 0.16 -2.91
C LYS A 432 10.07 0.61 -3.89
N ALA A 433 10.00 0.19 -5.15
CA ALA A 433 11.00 0.50 -6.17
C ALA A 433 11.24 2.00 -6.38
N SER A 434 10.24 2.86 -6.14
CA SER A 434 10.40 4.32 -6.25
C SER A 434 11.20 4.98 -5.11
N ASN A 435 11.49 4.23 -4.04
CA ASN A 435 12.32 4.68 -2.91
C ASN A 435 13.70 4.00 -2.88
N ILE A 436 14.09 3.34 -3.97
CA ILE A 436 15.35 2.64 -4.10
C ILE A 436 16.14 3.29 -5.23
N PHE A 437 17.43 3.54 -4.97
CA PHE A 437 18.38 4.16 -5.87
C PHE A 437 19.64 3.29 -5.96
N LEU A 438 20.47 3.48 -6.97
CA LEU A 438 21.76 2.78 -7.05
C LEU A 438 22.85 3.62 -6.36
N ASN A 439 23.59 2.99 -5.46
CA ASN A 439 24.80 3.60 -4.89
C ASN A 439 25.96 3.58 -5.90
N SER A 440 27.11 4.17 -5.53
CA SER A 440 28.30 4.25 -6.39
C SER A 440 28.86 2.89 -6.83
N LYS A 441 28.53 1.81 -6.12
CA LYS A 441 28.93 0.43 -6.44
C LYS A 441 27.89 -0.33 -7.27
N GLY A 442 26.77 0.32 -7.63
CA GLY A 442 25.64 -0.28 -8.36
C GLY A 442 24.71 -1.16 -7.53
N TYR A 443 24.84 -1.14 -6.18
CA TYR A 443 23.91 -1.84 -5.29
C TYR A 443 22.70 -0.96 -4.93
N GLY A 444 21.56 -1.60 -4.63
CA GLY A 444 20.39 -0.88 -4.17
C GLY A 444 20.64 -0.15 -2.84
N SER A 445 20.17 1.09 -2.75
CA SER A 445 20.19 1.94 -1.55
C SER A 445 18.78 2.45 -1.29
N ILE A 446 18.28 2.26 -0.08
CA ILE A 446 16.88 2.53 0.29
C ILE A 446 16.74 3.87 1.00
N SER A 447 15.73 4.66 0.63
CA SER A 447 15.41 5.98 1.21
C SER A 447 14.05 6.00 1.89
N ASP A 448 13.70 7.10 2.55
CA ASP A 448 12.37 7.34 3.16
C ASP A 448 12.07 6.50 4.41
N ILE A 449 13.07 6.21 5.21
CA ILE A 449 12.95 5.41 6.44
C ILE A 449 12.05 6.14 7.46
N GLY A 450 11.18 5.39 8.13
CA GLY A 450 10.40 5.86 9.28
C GLY A 450 9.30 6.87 8.96
N LEU A 451 9.06 7.25 7.71
CA LEU A 451 7.99 8.19 7.34
C LEU A 451 6.60 7.61 7.61
N ALA A 452 6.44 6.30 7.54
CA ALA A 452 5.16 5.64 7.76
C ALA A 452 4.63 5.79 9.20
N THR A 453 5.50 6.06 10.17
CA THR A 453 5.13 6.26 11.57
C THR A 453 4.66 7.69 11.87
N MET A 454 5.15 8.67 11.11
CA MET A 454 4.86 10.10 11.29
C MET A 454 3.65 10.60 10.51
N ILE A 455 3.24 9.88 9.46
CA ILE A 455 2.20 10.31 8.55
C ILE A 455 1.03 9.33 8.64
N ILE A 456 0.06 9.66 9.48
CA ILE A 456 -1.18 8.91 9.64
C ILE A 456 -2.25 9.62 8.80
N SER A 457 -2.34 9.31 7.51
CA SER A 457 -3.49 9.74 6.71
C SER A 457 -4.51 8.60 6.61
N PRO A 458 -5.72 8.75 7.14
CA PRO A 458 -6.78 7.76 6.99
C PRO A 458 -7.31 7.66 5.55
N THR A 459 -7.01 8.64 4.70
CA THR A 459 -7.55 8.79 3.35
C THR A 459 -6.52 8.63 2.24
N SER A 460 -5.22 8.54 2.57
CA SER A 460 -4.19 8.36 1.55
C SER A 460 -4.17 6.90 1.07
N PRO A 461 -4.35 6.63 -0.22
CA PRO A 461 -4.05 5.32 -0.77
C PRO A 461 -2.53 5.10 -0.60
N ARG A 462 -2.16 4.43 0.50
CA ARG A 462 -0.77 4.00 0.73
C ARG A 462 -0.35 3.13 -0.44
N ALA A 463 0.94 3.16 -0.77
CA ALA A 463 1.54 2.49 -1.91
C ALA A 463 0.90 1.11 -2.15
N THR A 464 -0.13 1.15 -2.93
CA THR A 464 -0.99 0.04 -3.25
C THR A 464 -0.13 -1.02 -3.95
N GLY A 465 -0.16 -2.23 -3.46
CA GLY A 465 0.57 -3.37 -4.02
C GLY A 465 1.78 -3.85 -3.22
N TYR A 466 2.46 -3.01 -2.43
CA TYR A 466 3.58 -3.42 -1.56
C TYR A 466 3.18 -3.68 -0.12
N LEU A 467 2.02 -3.21 0.32
CA LEU A 467 1.60 -3.32 1.72
C LEU A 467 1.24 -4.74 2.11
N ALA A 468 1.79 -5.18 3.22
CA ALA A 468 1.41 -6.44 3.84
C ALA A 468 -0.08 -6.42 4.28
N PRO A 469 -0.79 -7.55 4.20
CA PRO A 469 -2.21 -7.62 4.54
C PRO A 469 -2.54 -7.10 5.94
N GLU A 470 -1.72 -7.44 6.93
CA GLU A 470 -1.89 -7.02 8.33
C GLU A 470 -1.72 -5.49 8.53
N VAL A 471 -0.90 -4.83 7.72
CA VAL A 471 -0.72 -3.36 7.78
C VAL A 471 -1.97 -2.65 7.28
N THR A 472 -2.67 -3.23 6.32
CA THR A 472 -3.94 -2.70 5.82
C THR A 472 -4.99 -2.71 6.94
N GLU A 473 -4.98 -3.74 7.79
CA GLU A 473 -5.92 -3.91 8.90
C GLU A 473 -5.53 -3.09 10.13
N THR A 474 -4.26 -3.19 10.55
CA THR A 474 -3.77 -2.61 11.82
C THR A 474 -3.21 -1.20 11.67
N ARG A 475 -2.86 -0.79 10.45
CA ARG A 475 -2.13 0.47 10.12
C ARG A 475 -0.77 0.58 10.80
N LYS A 476 -0.22 -0.52 11.29
CA LYS A 476 1.04 -0.57 12.01
C LYS A 476 2.12 -1.24 11.18
N ALA A 477 3.19 -0.53 10.87
CA ALA A 477 4.37 -1.11 10.24
C ALA A 477 5.10 -2.02 11.23
N THR A 478 5.59 -3.16 10.73
CA THR A 478 6.35 -4.14 11.50
C THR A 478 7.54 -4.64 10.67
N PRO A 479 8.60 -5.21 11.27
CA PRO A 479 9.67 -5.84 10.51
C PRO A 479 9.18 -6.92 9.54
N ALA A 480 8.20 -7.73 9.94
CA ALA A 480 7.59 -8.73 9.07
C ALA A 480 6.81 -8.13 7.88
N ALA A 481 6.26 -6.92 8.05
CA ALA A 481 5.62 -6.18 6.96
C ALA A 481 6.66 -5.61 5.97
N ASP A 482 7.83 -5.21 6.44
CA ASP A 482 8.95 -4.82 5.59
C ASP A 482 9.45 -6.01 4.76
N VAL A 483 9.53 -7.21 5.35
CA VAL A 483 9.87 -8.45 4.62
C VAL A 483 8.86 -8.72 3.51
N TYR A 484 7.56 -8.57 3.78
CA TYR A 484 6.54 -8.71 2.73
C TYR A 484 6.74 -7.70 1.59
N SER A 485 6.95 -6.43 1.92
CA SER A 485 7.17 -5.38 0.92
C SER A 485 8.44 -5.63 0.10
N PHE A 486 9.50 -6.17 0.72
CA PHE A 486 10.70 -6.62 0.03
C PHE A 486 10.43 -7.80 -0.91
N GLY A 487 9.64 -8.79 -0.47
CA GLY A 487 9.20 -9.89 -1.34
C GLY A 487 8.46 -9.40 -2.58
N VAL A 488 7.57 -8.40 -2.44
CA VAL A 488 6.90 -7.78 -3.59
C VAL A 488 7.91 -7.11 -4.53
N LEU A 489 8.94 -6.45 -3.99
CA LEU A 489 10.03 -5.88 -4.79
C LEU A 489 10.80 -6.96 -5.57
N LEU A 490 11.11 -8.11 -4.97
CA LEU A 490 11.75 -9.22 -5.67
C LEU A 490 10.90 -9.70 -6.85
N LEU A 491 9.60 -9.86 -6.64
CA LEU A 491 8.67 -10.23 -7.71
C LEU A 491 8.59 -9.16 -8.81
N GLU A 492 8.62 -7.88 -8.45
CA GLU A 492 8.66 -6.77 -9.41
C GLU A 492 9.94 -6.78 -10.24
N LEU A 493 11.11 -7.04 -9.63
CA LEU A 493 12.40 -7.16 -10.32
C LEU A 493 12.45 -8.36 -11.25
N LEU A 494 11.82 -9.48 -10.88
CA LEU A 494 11.77 -10.69 -11.72
C LEU A 494 10.83 -10.58 -12.91
N THR A 495 9.67 -9.95 -12.71
CA THR A 495 8.59 -9.92 -13.70
C THR A 495 8.63 -8.69 -14.60
N GLY A 496 9.35 -7.63 -14.19
CA GLY A 496 9.28 -6.33 -14.85
C GLY A 496 7.90 -5.66 -14.76
N LYS A 497 6.98 -6.20 -13.96
CA LYS A 497 5.60 -5.70 -13.81
C LYS A 497 5.47 -4.88 -12.52
N SER A 498 4.80 -3.74 -12.61
CA SER A 498 4.45 -2.96 -11.42
C SER A 498 3.55 -3.76 -10.48
N PRO A 499 3.71 -3.64 -9.14
CA PRO A 499 2.89 -4.33 -8.15
C PRO A 499 1.39 -4.08 -8.28
N LEU A 500 1.02 -2.94 -8.85
CA LEU A 500 -0.31 -2.64 -9.37
C LEU A 500 -0.16 -2.36 -10.86
N HIS A 501 -0.40 -3.36 -11.65
CA HIS A 501 -0.49 -3.17 -13.10
C HIS A 501 -1.87 -2.59 -13.43
N VAL A 502 -1.88 -1.35 -13.89
CA VAL A 502 -3.07 -0.68 -14.45
C VAL A 502 -2.98 -0.86 -15.96
N GLY A 503 -3.43 -2.03 -16.44
CA GLY A 503 -3.70 -2.31 -17.84
C GLY A 503 -5.19 -2.40 -18.06
N GLU A 504 -5.62 -3.29 -18.95
CA GLU A 504 -7.05 -3.61 -19.14
C GLU A 504 -7.69 -4.23 -17.89
N GLU A 505 -6.86 -4.80 -16.96
CA GLU A 505 -7.26 -5.29 -15.63
C GLU A 505 -6.24 -4.87 -14.57
N VAL A 506 -6.72 -4.49 -13.36
CA VAL A 506 -5.86 -4.24 -12.21
C VAL A 506 -5.46 -5.57 -11.59
N VAL A 507 -4.28 -6.05 -11.92
CA VAL A 507 -3.76 -7.31 -11.39
C VAL A 507 -2.76 -7.03 -10.28
N HIS A 508 -3.03 -7.56 -9.08
CA HIS A 508 -2.06 -7.57 -7.99
C HIS A 508 -0.93 -8.55 -8.32
N LEU A 509 0.29 -8.05 -8.41
CA LEU A 509 1.46 -8.83 -8.79
C LEU A 509 1.61 -10.13 -7.99
N VAL A 510 1.55 -10.07 -6.66
CA VAL A 510 1.67 -11.24 -5.78
C VAL A 510 0.64 -12.31 -6.11
N ARG A 511 -0.58 -11.90 -6.43
CA ARG A 511 -1.66 -12.82 -6.74
C ARG A 511 -1.46 -13.46 -8.12
N TRP A 512 -1.08 -12.65 -9.09
CA TRP A 512 -0.80 -13.14 -10.43
C TRP A 512 0.35 -14.14 -10.43
N VAL A 513 1.49 -13.82 -9.77
CA VAL A 513 2.61 -14.75 -9.64
C VAL A 513 2.17 -16.07 -8.97
N ASN A 514 1.39 -15.97 -7.87
CA ASN A 514 0.86 -17.17 -7.20
C ASN A 514 -0.03 -18.04 -8.11
N SER A 515 -0.80 -17.45 -9.03
CA SER A 515 -1.63 -18.24 -9.96
C SER A 515 -0.77 -18.94 -11.00
N VAL A 516 0.18 -18.23 -11.60
CA VAL A 516 1.06 -18.78 -12.65
C VAL A 516 1.95 -19.91 -12.12
N VAL A 517 2.56 -19.71 -10.96
CA VAL A 517 3.43 -20.73 -10.33
C VAL A 517 2.66 -22.00 -9.96
N ARG A 518 1.37 -21.91 -9.61
CA ARG A 518 0.52 -23.08 -9.32
C ARG A 518 0.18 -23.92 -10.55
N GLU A 519 0.18 -23.31 -11.72
CA GLU A 519 -0.13 -23.96 -13.00
C GLU A 519 1.11 -24.55 -13.68
N GLU A 520 2.24 -24.64 -12.99
CA GLU A 520 3.53 -25.14 -13.47
C GLU A 520 4.16 -24.35 -14.64
N TRP A 521 3.69 -23.12 -14.89
CA TRP A 521 4.15 -22.24 -15.97
C TRP A 521 5.12 -21.18 -15.44
N THR A 522 6.19 -21.60 -14.77
CA THR A 522 7.15 -20.69 -14.12
C THR A 522 7.85 -19.73 -15.09
N SER A 523 8.09 -20.12 -16.34
CA SER A 523 8.76 -19.28 -17.35
C SER A 523 7.94 -18.04 -17.76
N GLU A 524 6.60 -18.10 -17.65
CA GLU A 524 5.73 -16.95 -17.95
C GLU A 524 5.81 -15.83 -16.91
N VAL A 525 6.33 -16.13 -15.72
CA VAL A 525 6.50 -15.16 -14.65
C VAL A 525 7.60 -14.15 -14.98
N PHE A 526 8.65 -14.59 -15.67
CA PHE A 526 9.86 -13.79 -15.85
C PHE A 526 9.73 -12.72 -16.92
N ASP A 527 10.41 -11.60 -16.70
CA ASP A 527 10.52 -10.51 -17.66
C ASP A 527 11.21 -11.01 -18.94
N LEU A 528 10.59 -10.72 -20.08
CA LEU A 528 11.16 -11.03 -21.41
C LEU A 528 12.57 -10.43 -21.63
N GLU A 529 12.88 -9.33 -20.92
CA GLU A 529 14.21 -8.74 -20.96
C GLU A 529 15.25 -9.64 -20.30
N LEU A 530 14.89 -10.40 -19.24
CA LEU A 530 15.75 -11.35 -18.54
C LEU A 530 15.96 -12.64 -19.34
N LEU A 531 14.96 -13.14 -20.03
CA LEU A 531 15.02 -14.37 -20.82
C LEU A 531 16.03 -14.31 -22.00
N ARG A 532 16.63 -13.16 -22.24
CA ARG A 532 17.68 -12.97 -23.24
C ARG A 532 19.08 -13.41 -22.75
N TYR A 533 19.24 -13.56 -21.44
CA TYR A 533 20.51 -13.94 -20.81
C TYR A 533 20.56 -15.45 -20.60
N PRO A 534 21.55 -16.17 -21.12
CA PRO A 534 21.67 -17.62 -20.91
C PRO A 534 22.15 -17.93 -19.49
N ASN A 535 21.78 -19.10 -18.99
CA ASN A 535 22.28 -19.69 -17.73
C ASN A 535 21.99 -18.87 -16.46
N ILE A 536 20.84 -18.20 -16.41
CA ILE A 536 20.36 -17.48 -15.20
C ILE A 536 19.03 -18.03 -14.69
N GLU A 537 18.48 -19.06 -15.33
CA GLU A 537 17.16 -19.60 -15.03
C GLU A 537 17.08 -20.14 -13.61
N GLU A 538 18.11 -20.87 -13.14
CA GLU A 538 18.17 -21.40 -11.79
C GLU A 538 18.19 -20.28 -10.75
N GLU A 539 19.01 -19.26 -10.97
CA GLU A 539 19.12 -18.08 -10.09
C GLU A 539 17.80 -17.30 -10.02
N MET A 540 17.09 -17.13 -11.16
CA MET A 540 15.78 -16.49 -11.20
C MET A 540 14.72 -17.30 -10.44
N VAL A 541 14.77 -18.63 -10.53
CA VAL A 541 13.85 -19.52 -9.79
C VAL A 541 14.13 -19.45 -8.29
N GLU A 542 15.40 -19.44 -7.87
CA GLU A 542 15.77 -19.26 -6.47
C GLU A 542 15.27 -17.92 -5.92
N MET A 543 15.49 -16.83 -6.65
CA MET A 543 15.00 -15.51 -6.27
C MET A 543 13.45 -15.47 -6.21
N LEU A 544 12.78 -16.18 -7.12
CA LEU A 544 11.32 -16.31 -7.09
C LEU A 544 10.83 -17.03 -5.83
N GLN A 545 11.50 -18.13 -5.44
CA GLN A 545 11.17 -18.86 -4.22
C GLN A 545 11.34 -17.99 -2.97
N ILE A 546 12.43 -17.21 -2.89
CA ILE A 546 12.66 -16.25 -1.80
C ILE A 546 11.55 -15.20 -1.78
N GLY A 547 11.22 -14.61 -2.93
CA GLY A 547 10.15 -13.64 -3.05
C GLY A 547 8.80 -14.20 -2.57
N MET A 548 8.48 -15.43 -2.97
CA MET A 548 7.26 -16.13 -2.57
C MET A 548 7.22 -16.44 -1.07
N ALA A 549 8.34 -16.81 -0.46
CA ALA A 549 8.45 -17.02 0.99
C ALA A 549 8.23 -15.71 1.77
N CYS A 550 8.71 -14.59 1.26
CA CYS A 550 8.53 -13.27 1.86
C CYS A 550 7.07 -12.77 1.80
N VAL A 551 6.31 -13.08 0.74
CA VAL A 551 4.93 -12.60 0.55
C VAL A 551 3.87 -13.54 1.13
N VAL A 552 4.25 -14.49 1.97
CA VAL A 552 3.29 -15.34 2.70
C VAL A 552 2.36 -14.45 3.54
N ARG A 553 1.07 -14.78 3.53
CA ARG A 553 0.04 -13.98 4.20
C ARG A 553 0.23 -13.88 5.71
N MET A 554 0.59 -15.00 6.35
CA MET A 554 0.82 -15.06 7.80
C MET A 554 2.19 -14.49 8.14
N GLN A 555 2.22 -13.43 8.95
CA GLN A 555 3.46 -12.71 9.28
C GLN A 555 4.50 -13.57 10.03
N ASP A 556 4.05 -14.52 10.83
CA ASP A 556 4.87 -15.46 11.61
C ASP A 556 5.50 -16.58 10.77
N GLN A 557 5.04 -16.77 9.53
CA GLN A 557 5.58 -17.73 8.57
C GLN A 557 6.60 -17.11 7.61
N ARG A 558 6.78 -15.80 7.64
CA ARG A 558 7.78 -15.11 6.81
C ARG A 558 9.16 -15.26 7.45
N PRO A 559 10.22 -15.45 6.65
CA PRO A 559 11.60 -15.46 7.16
C PRO A 559 11.95 -14.10 7.75
N LYS A 560 12.95 -14.05 8.64
CA LYS A 560 13.53 -12.80 9.12
C LYS A 560 14.42 -12.16 8.04
N MET A 561 14.60 -10.83 8.09
CA MET A 561 15.35 -10.13 7.05
C MET A 561 16.82 -10.54 6.95
N ASP A 562 17.46 -10.90 8.04
CA ASP A 562 18.83 -11.44 8.07
C ASP A 562 18.94 -12.84 7.43
N GLU A 563 17.90 -13.64 7.48
CA GLU A 563 17.80 -14.91 6.77
C GLU A 563 17.58 -14.70 5.27
N VAL A 564 16.65 -13.79 4.91
CA VAL A 564 16.40 -13.40 3.51
C VAL A 564 17.67 -12.84 2.87
N LEU A 565 18.42 -12.00 3.59
CA LEU A 565 19.70 -11.47 3.10
C LEU A 565 20.67 -12.59 2.72
N ARG A 566 20.84 -13.57 3.61
CA ARG A 566 21.72 -14.72 3.33
C ARG A 566 21.29 -15.48 2.09
N MET A 567 20.00 -15.79 1.96
CA MET A 567 19.47 -16.49 0.79
C MET A 567 19.72 -15.73 -0.51
N VAL A 568 19.51 -14.40 -0.53
CA VAL A 568 19.76 -13.58 -1.74
C VAL A 568 21.26 -13.45 -2.05
N GLU A 569 22.14 -13.37 -1.04
CA GLU A 569 23.59 -13.35 -1.24
C GLU A 569 24.14 -14.69 -1.73
N ASP A 570 23.53 -15.80 -1.36
CA ASP A 570 23.95 -17.14 -1.81
C ASP A 570 23.71 -17.32 -3.32
N ILE A 571 22.64 -16.76 -3.89
CA ILE A 571 22.44 -16.70 -5.35
C ILE A 571 23.68 -16.07 -6.02
N HIS A 572 24.14 -14.94 -5.52
CA HIS A 572 25.29 -14.22 -6.09
C HIS A 572 26.61 -14.98 -5.94
N ARG A 573 26.82 -15.73 -4.86
CA ARG A 573 28.03 -16.56 -4.66
C ARG A 573 28.08 -17.75 -5.61
N GLY A 574 26.94 -18.39 -5.87
CA GLY A 574 26.81 -19.46 -6.86
C GLY A 574 27.25 -19.02 -8.25
N THR A 575 26.85 -17.82 -8.67
CA THR A 575 27.24 -17.21 -9.94
C THR A 575 28.74 -16.98 -10.06
N SER A 576 29.37 -16.44 -9.01
CA SER A 576 30.82 -16.14 -9.02
C SER A 576 31.67 -17.42 -9.05
N GLY A 577 31.25 -18.51 -8.40
CA GLY A 577 31.94 -19.79 -8.40
C GLY A 577 31.89 -20.49 -9.77
N ASN A 578 30.77 -20.45 -10.46
CA ASN A 578 30.58 -21.07 -11.77
C ASN A 578 31.30 -20.30 -12.90
N ARG A 579 31.40 -18.98 -12.83
CA ARG A 579 32.16 -18.18 -13.83
C ARG A 579 33.66 -18.40 -13.73
N LEU A 580 34.22 -18.52 -12.54
CA LEU A 580 35.66 -18.82 -12.34
C LEU A 580 36.05 -20.23 -12.85
N SER A 581 35.13 -21.20 -12.83
CA SER A 581 35.39 -22.54 -13.36
C SER A 581 35.25 -22.64 -14.88
N THR A 582 34.58 -21.71 -15.54
CA THR A 582 34.46 -21.65 -17.01
C THR A 582 35.61 -20.85 -17.66
N GLU A 583 36.14 -19.82 -17.00
CA GLU A 583 37.31 -19.06 -17.52
C GLU A 583 38.64 -19.81 -17.39
N SER A 584 38.76 -20.78 -16.47
CA SER A 584 39.98 -21.60 -16.33
C SER A 584 40.06 -22.80 -17.28
N ARG A 585 39.11 -22.98 -18.21
CA ARG A 585 39.11 -24.07 -19.21
C ARG A 585 39.39 -23.67 -20.65
N SER A 586 39.77 -22.43 -20.91
CA SER A 586 40.07 -21.95 -22.27
C SER A 586 41.50 -21.48 -22.47
N ASP A 587 42.51 -22.25 -22.04
CA ASP A 587 43.85 -22.12 -22.58
C ASP A 587 44.58 -23.47 -22.50
N GLY A 588 44.72 -24.10 -23.66
CA GLY A 588 45.53 -25.32 -23.79
C GLY A 588 45.09 -26.25 -24.92
N SER A 589 44.98 -25.77 -26.15
CA SER A 589 44.88 -26.65 -27.33
C SER A 589 46.14 -26.64 -28.14
N THR A 590 46.95 -27.70 -28.01
CA THR A 590 47.85 -28.16 -29.05
C THR A 590 47.20 -29.30 -29.84
N PRO A 591 47.36 -29.35 -31.16
CA PRO A 591 46.69 -30.33 -32.01
C PRO A 591 47.46 -31.67 -32.02
N ILE A 592 46.78 -32.76 -31.72
CA ILE A 592 47.27 -34.12 -31.94
C ILE A 592 46.41 -34.79 -33.02
N THR A 593 47.08 -35.20 -34.09
CA THR A 593 46.64 -35.97 -35.25
C THR A 593 46.02 -37.32 -34.88
N PRO A 594 45.10 -37.87 -35.68
CA PRO A 594 44.39 -39.12 -35.37
C PRO A 594 45.24 -40.35 -35.79
N HIS A 595 45.44 -41.25 -34.84
CA HIS A 595 45.89 -42.63 -35.16
C HIS A 595 44.65 -43.56 -35.20
N VAL A 596 44.49 -44.15 -36.37
CA VAL A 596 43.60 -45.28 -36.66
C VAL A 596 44.13 -46.52 -35.95
N ILE A 597 43.29 -47.23 -35.19
CA ILE A 597 43.49 -48.66 -34.84
C ILE A 597 42.14 -49.37 -34.97
N GLU A 598 42.23 -50.40 -35.76
CA GLU A 598 41.20 -51.37 -36.18
C GLU A 598 40.67 -52.22 -35.01
N THR A 599 39.45 -52.65 -35.17
CA THR A 599 38.78 -53.71 -34.37
C THR A 599 39.38 -55.09 -34.60
N PRO A 600 39.16 -56.10 -33.66
CA PRO A 600 38.26 -57.16 -34.09
C PRO A 600 37.20 -57.60 -33.03
N ILE A 601 36.12 -58.01 -33.64
CA ILE A 601 34.94 -58.74 -33.17
C ILE A 601 35.32 -60.04 -32.49
N SER A 602 34.65 -60.40 -31.38
CA SER A 602 34.20 -61.77 -31.12
C SER A 602 33.08 -61.84 -30.08
N LEU A 603 31.93 -62.29 -30.54
CA LEU A 603 30.93 -63.03 -29.74
C LEU A 603 31.49 -64.42 -29.42
N PRO A 604 31.12 -65.10 -28.29
CA PRO A 604 30.02 -66.03 -28.37
C PRO A 604 29.23 -66.29 -27.05
N HIS A 605 28.10 -66.83 -27.28
CA HIS A 605 27.14 -67.70 -26.63
C HIS A 605 26.13 -67.10 -25.66
#